data_41368327d6bd55889518b3a1502ab8f0
#
_entry.id   41368327d6bd55889518b3a1502ab8f0
#
_cell.length_a   1.000
_cell.length_b   1.000
_cell.length_c   1.000
_cell.angle_alpha   90.00
_cell.angle_beta   90.00
_cell.angle_gamma   90.00
#
_symmetry.space_group_name_H-M   'P 1'
#
loop_
_entity.id
_entity.type
_entity.pdbx_description
1 polymer ?
#
loop_
_entity_poly.entity_id
_entity_poly.type
_entity_poly.pdbx_seq_one_letter_code
_entity_poly.pdbx_strand_id
1 'polypeptide(L)'
;MRDLVARYLSQGISRRGFVGGLTKAGLTATAAQSVLTAVASVNSVHAQGAGPQAGSAPAVPAPAPAAPAATAVAGVKPFQGTGGAAFAEQLIGCGVKYVFGNSASEDAQFYEALVDRPQLKYILTPHEGPGAAMAAGYIKASGEAAIVMQAAVVGMANAIGQMFNAFKEQTPLVVYSYRTDQTRRAGRDGFEEVANQEQMVQPITKYTWLARRPDMIPETVRRGFKAAWTPPYGPAYISWHSDYNDERVRTEIIAQELIDPRMRVRPNPDEIERAAKLLVEARMPLMVVGDEIYKAKAVGKAVKLAELLGMPVTQVRQLYANFPEGHPLWVGNLAGGNLNSLPYPKGFDVVINVGDRKSVV
;
A
#
# COMPACT_ATOMS: atom_id res chain seq x y z
N MET A 1 48.12 18.25 -8.46
CA MET A 1 46.67 18.22 -8.64
C MET A 1 45.90 19.00 -7.55
N ARG A 2 46.13 18.75 -6.28
CA ARG A 2 45.45 19.51 -5.17
C ARG A 2 45.66 21.02 -5.25
N ASP A 3 46.89 21.46 -5.53
CA ASP A 3 47.22 22.88 -5.66
C ASP A 3 46.50 23.54 -6.84
N LEU A 4 46.34 22.82 -7.93
CA LEU A 4 45.64 23.29 -9.15
C LEU A 4 44.12 23.47 -8.90
N VAL A 5 43.54 22.56 -8.12
CA VAL A 5 42.11 22.65 -7.67
C VAL A 5 41.94 23.83 -6.73
N ALA A 6 42.85 23.99 -5.73
CA ALA A 6 42.78 25.10 -4.78
C ALA A 6 42.90 26.47 -5.50
N ARG A 7 43.78 26.60 -6.45
CA ARG A 7 43.96 27.82 -7.28
C ARG A 7 42.75 28.11 -8.19
N TYR A 8 42.09 27.09 -8.66
CA TYR A 8 40.85 27.28 -9.43
C TYR A 8 39.67 27.70 -8.53
N LEU A 9 39.51 27.09 -7.37
CA LEU A 9 38.48 27.43 -6.39
C LEU A 9 38.64 28.83 -5.83
N SER A 10 39.88 29.30 -5.61
CA SER A 10 40.22 30.68 -5.20
C SER A 10 40.17 31.71 -6.32
N GLN A 11 39.68 31.34 -7.50
CA GLN A 11 39.67 32.18 -8.72
C GLN A 11 41.03 32.65 -9.24
N GLY A 12 42.10 32.01 -8.74
CA GLY A 12 43.47 32.34 -9.14
C GLY A 12 43.87 31.90 -10.55
N ILE A 13 43.04 31.03 -11.20
CA ILE A 13 43.26 30.59 -12.59
C ILE A 13 41.93 30.45 -13.34
N SER A 14 41.95 30.68 -14.64
CA SER A 14 40.77 30.55 -15.51
C SER A 14 40.40 29.09 -15.77
N ARG A 15 39.15 28.82 -16.17
CA ARG A 15 38.68 27.49 -16.62
C ARG A 15 39.59 26.81 -17.62
N ARG A 16 40.07 27.58 -18.62
CA ARG A 16 41.01 27.10 -19.66
C ARG A 16 42.39 26.79 -19.07
N GLY A 17 42.85 27.61 -18.12
CA GLY A 17 44.10 27.39 -17.40
C GLY A 17 44.03 26.15 -16.49
N PHE A 18 42.90 25.91 -15.86
CA PHE A 18 42.67 24.71 -15.02
C PHE A 18 42.70 23.43 -15.86
N VAL A 19 41.92 23.35 -16.94
CA VAL A 19 41.91 22.19 -17.85
C VAL A 19 43.31 21.96 -18.47
N GLY A 20 43.96 23.02 -18.92
CA GLY A 20 45.33 22.91 -19.46
C GLY A 20 46.35 22.43 -18.42
N GLY A 21 46.19 22.78 -17.16
CA GLY A 21 47.01 22.28 -16.04
C GLY A 21 46.77 20.78 -15.77
N LEU A 22 45.53 20.33 -15.83
CA LEU A 22 45.19 18.92 -15.66
C LEU A 22 45.70 18.03 -16.80
N THR A 23 45.62 18.52 -18.03
CA THR A 23 46.17 17.78 -19.18
C THR A 23 47.72 17.71 -19.15
N LYS A 24 48.40 18.76 -18.73
CA LYS A 24 49.84 18.72 -18.45
C LYS A 24 50.21 17.76 -17.33
N ALA A 25 49.31 17.53 -16.37
CA ALA A 25 49.49 16.57 -15.29
C ALA A 25 49.12 15.13 -15.68
N GLY A 26 48.87 14.84 -16.97
CA GLY A 26 48.67 13.50 -17.50
C GLY A 26 47.22 13.04 -17.67
N LEU A 27 46.21 13.92 -17.45
CA LEU A 27 44.82 13.56 -17.70
C LEU A 27 44.48 13.73 -19.18
N THR A 28 43.61 12.86 -19.69
CA THR A 28 43.01 13.06 -21.01
C THR A 28 42.10 14.30 -21.02
N ALA A 29 41.91 14.93 -22.18
CA ALA A 29 41.04 16.12 -22.28
C ALA A 29 39.64 15.89 -21.73
N THR A 30 39.08 14.71 -21.98
CA THR A 30 37.74 14.30 -21.47
C THR A 30 37.73 14.17 -19.94
N ALA A 31 38.75 13.53 -19.37
CA ALA A 31 38.87 13.40 -17.90
C ALA A 31 39.11 14.77 -17.22
N ALA A 32 39.89 15.64 -17.82
CA ALA A 32 40.12 17.01 -17.34
C ALA A 32 38.83 17.84 -17.36
N GLN A 33 37.98 17.66 -18.36
CA GLN A 33 36.67 18.33 -18.47
C GLN A 33 35.68 17.80 -17.38
N SER A 34 35.68 16.50 -17.10
CA SER A 34 34.84 15.91 -16.04
C SER A 34 35.24 16.44 -14.66
N VAL A 35 36.54 16.55 -14.37
CA VAL A 35 37.06 17.15 -13.15
C VAL A 35 36.67 18.63 -13.04
N LEU A 36 36.73 19.38 -14.12
CA LEU A 36 36.28 20.78 -14.14
C LEU A 36 34.81 20.90 -13.80
N THR A 37 33.93 20.04 -14.35
CA THR A 37 32.49 20.06 -14.07
C THR A 37 32.21 19.74 -12.59
N ALA A 38 32.87 18.72 -12.02
CA ALA A 38 32.74 18.35 -10.64
C ALA A 38 33.21 19.45 -9.67
N VAL A 39 34.33 20.14 -9.98
CA VAL A 39 34.84 21.23 -9.16
C VAL A 39 34.00 22.51 -9.29
N ALA A 40 33.43 22.77 -10.46
CA ALA A 40 32.59 23.94 -10.70
C ALA A 40 31.24 23.85 -9.96
N SER A 41 30.70 22.64 -9.76
CA SER A 41 29.47 22.43 -8.98
C SER A 41 29.64 22.74 -7.47
N VAL A 42 30.84 22.56 -6.94
CA VAL A 42 31.18 22.92 -5.54
C VAL A 42 31.21 24.44 -5.34
N ASN A 43 31.67 25.19 -6.35
CA ASN A 43 31.73 26.66 -6.27
C ASN A 43 30.35 27.33 -6.34
N SER A 44 29.37 26.72 -6.99
CA SER A 44 27.99 27.24 -7.05
C SER A 44 27.26 27.17 -5.71
N VAL A 45 27.65 26.26 -4.82
CA VAL A 45 27.09 26.12 -3.46
C VAL A 45 27.65 27.18 -2.51
N HIS A 46 28.88 27.69 -2.74
CA HIS A 46 29.52 28.70 -1.90
C HIS A 46 29.22 30.16 -2.32
N ALA A 47 28.70 30.38 -3.52
CA ALA A 47 28.39 31.73 -4.04
C ALA A 47 27.05 32.29 -3.54
N GLN A 48 26.25 31.55 -2.77
CA GLN A 48 24.99 32.01 -2.17
C GLN A 48 25.16 32.62 -0.76
N GLY A 49 26.37 32.80 -0.29
CA GLY A 49 26.67 33.31 1.07
C GLY A 49 27.11 34.78 1.18
N ALA A 50 27.07 35.59 0.13
CA ALA A 50 27.36 37.04 0.22
C ALA A 50 26.02 37.80 0.25
N GLY A 51 25.65 38.31 1.44
CA GLY A 51 24.44 39.11 1.63
C GLY A 51 24.48 40.44 0.89
N PRO A 52 23.34 40.96 0.41
CA PRO A 52 23.28 42.25 -0.25
C PRO A 52 23.46 43.39 0.76
N GLN A 53 24.24 44.41 0.37
CA GLN A 53 24.36 45.70 1.05
C GLN A 53 23.00 46.34 1.23
N ALA A 54 22.84 47.04 2.35
CA ALA A 54 21.66 47.77 2.72
C ALA A 54 21.26 48.84 1.70
N GLY A 55 20.30 48.52 0.87
CA GLY A 55 19.50 49.44 0.10
C GLY A 55 18.14 49.57 0.77
N SER A 56 17.63 50.80 0.88
CA SER A 56 16.36 51.16 1.50
C SER A 56 15.22 50.18 1.20
N ALA A 57 14.62 49.58 2.25
CA ALA A 57 13.53 48.65 2.14
C ALA A 57 12.30 49.30 1.44
N PRO A 58 11.73 48.69 0.40
CA PRO A 58 10.38 49.04 -0.05
C PRO A 58 9.37 48.62 1.05
N ALA A 59 8.38 49.48 1.26
CA ALA A 59 7.33 49.28 2.24
C ALA A 59 6.72 47.86 2.10
N VAL A 60 6.68 47.11 3.21
CA VAL A 60 6.01 45.81 3.32
C VAL A 60 4.54 46.01 2.95
N PRO A 61 4.01 45.34 1.90
CA PRO A 61 2.57 45.40 1.65
C PRO A 61 1.81 44.86 2.86
N ALA A 62 0.73 45.52 3.22
CA ALA A 62 -0.16 45.04 4.27
C ALA A 62 -0.52 43.54 4.06
N PRO A 63 -0.62 42.74 5.12
CA PRO A 63 -1.00 41.34 4.96
C PRO A 63 -2.33 41.25 4.20
N ALA A 64 -2.33 40.45 3.14
CA ALA A 64 -3.56 40.17 2.39
C ALA A 64 -4.62 39.66 3.39
N PRO A 65 -5.90 40.01 3.20
CA PRO A 65 -6.97 39.53 4.06
C PRO A 65 -6.89 37.98 4.10
N ALA A 66 -6.98 37.43 5.31
CA ALA A 66 -6.95 35.97 5.52
C ALA A 66 -7.96 35.32 4.59
N ALA A 67 -7.51 34.35 3.80
CA ALA A 67 -8.41 33.55 2.97
C ALA A 67 -9.58 33.06 3.84
N PRO A 68 -10.83 33.08 3.34
CA PRO A 68 -11.95 32.56 4.11
C PRO A 68 -11.64 31.16 4.61
N ALA A 69 -11.90 30.92 5.90
CA ALA A 69 -11.67 29.62 6.52
C ALA A 69 -12.33 28.56 5.63
N ALA A 70 -11.51 27.65 5.12
CA ALA A 70 -11.99 26.56 4.27
C ALA A 70 -13.13 25.86 5.02
N THR A 71 -14.30 25.78 4.41
CA THR A 71 -15.46 25.07 4.95
C THR A 71 -15.00 23.66 5.27
N ALA A 72 -15.08 23.25 6.54
CA ALA A 72 -14.59 21.95 7.00
C ALA A 72 -15.27 20.85 6.17
N VAL A 73 -14.49 20.14 5.36
CA VAL A 73 -14.99 19.01 4.59
C VAL A 73 -15.29 17.89 5.58
N ALA A 74 -16.50 17.35 5.53
CA ALA A 74 -16.90 16.27 6.43
C ALA A 74 -15.92 15.10 6.34
N GLY A 75 -15.41 14.63 7.49
CA GLY A 75 -14.46 13.53 7.57
C GLY A 75 -12.98 13.94 7.47
N VAL A 76 -12.67 15.22 7.35
CA VAL A 76 -11.30 15.76 7.37
C VAL A 76 -11.01 16.40 8.73
N LYS A 77 -9.92 15.99 9.37
CA LYS A 77 -9.47 16.55 10.66
C LYS A 77 -8.06 17.11 10.50
N PRO A 78 -7.82 18.39 10.77
CA PRO A 78 -6.47 18.92 10.89
C PRO A 78 -5.69 18.18 11.95
N PHE A 79 -4.42 17.87 11.69
CA PHE A 79 -3.54 17.17 12.59
C PHE A 79 -2.20 17.90 12.73
N GLN A 80 -1.70 17.93 13.97
CA GLN A 80 -0.35 18.37 14.27
C GLN A 80 0.26 17.45 15.31
N GLY A 81 1.39 16.82 14.99
CA GLY A 81 2.06 15.86 15.87
C GLY A 81 3.29 15.25 15.19
N THR A 82 3.76 14.12 15.68
CA THR A 82 4.83 13.35 15.02
C THR A 82 4.27 12.56 13.84
N GLY A 83 5.15 12.18 12.90
CA GLY A 83 4.75 11.31 11.77
C GLY A 83 4.21 9.96 12.23
N GLY A 84 4.80 9.37 13.27
CA GLY A 84 4.29 8.13 13.88
C GLY A 84 2.89 8.29 14.46
N ALA A 85 2.60 9.44 15.10
CA ALA A 85 1.26 9.74 15.59
C ALA A 85 0.27 10.01 14.43
N ALA A 86 0.70 10.67 13.35
CA ALA A 86 -0.09 10.83 12.13
C ALA A 86 -0.44 9.49 11.48
N PHE A 87 0.51 8.54 11.48
CA PHE A 87 0.29 7.17 11.04
C PHE A 87 -0.81 6.48 11.86
N ALA A 88 -0.71 6.50 13.18
CA ALA A 88 -1.71 5.89 14.07
C ALA A 88 -3.10 6.52 13.86
N GLU A 89 -3.21 7.85 13.78
CA GLU A 89 -4.49 8.52 13.51
C GLU A 89 -5.10 8.14 12.16
N GLN A 90 -4.26 8.03 11.11
CA GLN A 90 -4.79 7.66 9.80
C GLN A 90 -5.20 6.18 9.74
N LEU A 91 -4.53 5.28 10.46
CA LEU A 91 -4.98 3.89 10.60
C LEU A 91 -6.37 3.83 11.22
N ILE A 92 -6.60 4.61 12.29
CA ILE A 92 -7.94 4.74 12.91
C ILE A 92 -8.93 5.31 11.89
N GLY A 93 -8.53 6.34 11.14
CA GLY A 93 -9.35 6.93 10.08
C GLY A 93 -9.71 5.96 8.95
N CYS A 94 -8.92 4.91 8.74
CA CYS A 94 -9.22 3.80 7.82
C CYS A 94 -10.00 2.64 8.48
N GLY A 95 -10.41 2.77 9.73
CA GLY A 95 -11.16 1.74 10.47
C GLY A 95 -10.32 0.57 10.95
N VAL A 96 -8.99 0.71 11.01
CA VAL A 96 -8.09 -0.32 11.52
C VAL A 96 -8.21 -0.41 13.03
N LYS A 97 -8.42 -1.62 13.55
CA LYS A 97 -8.46 -1.93 14.97
C LYS A 97 -7.21 -2.67 15.45
N TYR A 98 -6.59 -3.43 14.56
CA TYR A 98 -5.44 -4.28 14.87
C TYR A 98 -4.29 -4.03 13.89
N VAL A 99 -3.12 -3.83 14.47
CA VAL A 99 -1.83 -3.78 13.78
C VAL A 99 -1.08 -5.03 14.17
N PHE A 100 -0.68 -5.84 13.21
CA PHE A 100 0.12 -7.03 13.45
C PHE A 100 1.57 -6.71 13.08
N GLY A 101 2.53 -7.25 13.81
CA GLY A 101 3.89 -7.00 13.40
C GLY A 101 4.95 -7.48 14.36
N ASN A 102 6.16 -7.42 13.83
CA ASN A 102 7.41 -7.55 14.52
C ASN A 102 8.32 -6.45 13.97
N SER A 103 8.07 -5.22 14.43
CA SER A 103 8.82 -4.04 13.99
C SER A 103 9.89 -3.67 15.00
N ALA A 104 10.76 -2.74 14.64
CA ALA A 104 11.94 -2.39 15.40
C ALA A 104 11.80 -1.01 16.06
N SER A 105 12.89 -0.54 16.69
CA SER A 105 12.97 0.75 17.39
C SER A 105 12.72 1.96 16.50
N GLU A 106 12.88 1.82 15.21
CA GLU A 106 12.67 2.84 14.19
C GLU A 106 11.22 3.33 14.12
N ASP A 107 10.27 2.54 14.65
CA ASP A 107 8.87 2.90 14.76
C ASP A 107 8.46 3.36 16.18
N ALA A 108 9.41 3.77 17.03
CA ALA A 108 9.18 4.14 18.42
C ALA A 108 8.08 5.20 18.59
N GLN A 109 8.03 6.23 17.73
CA GLN A 109 7.00 7.27 17.78
C GLN A 109 5.60 6.78 17.44
N PHE A 110 5.51 5.72 16.63
CA PHE A 110 4.23 5.05 16.42
C PHE A 110 3.77 4.31 17.68
N TYR A 111 4.67 3.57 18.34
CA TYR A 111 4.34 2.86 19.59
C TYR A 111 3.98 3.83 20.72
N GLU A 112 4.72 4.93 20.87
CA GLU A 112 4.39 6.01 21.79
C GLU A 112 2.96 6.52 21.56
N ALA A 113 2.60 6.74 20.31
CA ALA A 113 1.27 7.24 19.94
C ALA A 113 0.14 6.27 20.31
N LEU A 114 0.39 4.97 20.45
CA LEU A 114 -0.63 3.98 20.83
C LEU A 114 -1.08 4.14 22.29
N VAL A 115 -0.25 4.71 23.17
CA VAL A 115 -0.58 4.92 24.59
C VAL A 115 -1.89 5.70 24.74
N ASP A 116 -2.07 6.74 23.92
CA ASP A 116 -3.25 7.61 23.92
C ASP A 116 -4.37 7.13 22.97
N ARG A 117 -4.18 5.96 22.31
CA ARG A 117 -5.08 5.43 21.26
C ARG A 117 -5.48 3.97 21.53
N PRO A 118 -6.19 3.67 22.65
CA PRO A 118 -6.50 2.30 23.05
C PRO A 118 -7.40 1.55 22.06
N GLN A 119 -8.06 2.25 21.13
CA GLN A 119 -8.85 1.66 20.05
C GLN A 119 -7.99 0.99 18.97
N LEU A 120 -6.69 1.33 18.86
CA LEU A 120 -5.74 0.72 17.94
C LEU A 120 -4.82 -0.21 18.73
N LYS A 121 -4.96 -1.52 18.52
CA LYS A 121 -4.23 -2.55 19.26
C LYS A 121 -3.09 -3.11 18.43
N TYR A 122 -1.89 -3.13 19.00
CA TYR A 122 -0.74 -3.78 18.39
C TYR A 122 -0.65 -5.23 18.86
N ILE A 123 -0.59 -6.16 17.92
CA ILE A 123 -0.40 -7.59 18.14
C ILE A 123 1.05 -7.93 17.77
N LEU A 124 1.88 -8.03 18.79
CA LEU A 124 3.27 -8.43 18.61
C LEU A 124 3.34 -9.88 18.14
N THR A 125 4.04 -10.11 17.05
CA THR A 125 4.27 -11.45 16.49
C THR A 125 5.74 -11.84 16.63
N PRO A 126 6.05 -13.11 16.87
CA PRO A 126 7.45 -13.55 17.08
C PRO A 126 8.29 -13.52 15.80
N HIS A 127 7.64 -13.37 14.63
CA HIS A 127 8.30 -13.36 13.32
C HIS A 127 7.37 -12.70 12.29
N GLU A 128 7.93 -12.11 11.25
CA GLU A 128 7.22 -11.32 10.26
C GLU A 128 6.28 -12.15 9.38
N GLY A 129 6.69 -13.34 8.99
CA GLY A 129 5.86 -14.26 8.21
C GLY A 129 4.54 -14.58 8.91
N PRO A 130 4.55 -15.14 10.13
CA PRO A 130 3.34 -15.30 10.95
C PRO A 130 2.53 -14.03 11.12
N GLY A 131 3.19 -12.85 11.31
CA GLY A 131 2.50 -11.57 11.42
C GLY A 131 1.66 -11.25 10.18
N ALA A 132 2.23 -11.44 8.99
CA ALA A 132 1.51 -11.25 7.73
C ALA A 132 0.37 -12.26 7.55
N ALA A 133 0.59 -13.53 7.94
CA ALA A 133 -0.45 -14.57 7.91
C ALA A 133 -1.61 -14.25 8.86
N MET A 134 -1.32 -13.81 10.08
CA MET A 134 -2.33 -13.43 11.08
C MET A 134 -3.17 -12.25 10.60
N ALA A 135 -2.54 -11.19 10.06
CA ALA A 135 -3.24 -10.06 9.49
C ALA A 135 -4.16 -10.48 8.32
N ALA A 136 -3.65 -11.30 7.39
CA ALA A 136 -4.44 -11.83 6.29
C ALA A 136 -5.60 -12.71 6.78
N GLY A 137 -5.38 -13.56 7.76
CA GLY A 137 -6.40 -14.40 8.40
C GLY A 137 -7.49 -13.57 9.07
N TYR A 138 -7.11 -12.53 9.82
CA TYR A 138 -8.06 -11.60 10.43
C TYR A 138 -8.93 -10.91 9.39
N ILE A 139 -8.32 -10.38 8.32
CA ILE A 139 -9.05 -9.72 7.22
C ILE A 139 -10.06 -10.69 6.59
N LYS A 140 -9.63 -11.92 6.32
CA LYS A 140 -10.49 -12.96 5.71
C LYS A 140 -11.65 -13.35 6.61
N ALA A 141 -11.43 -13.48 7.90
CA ALA A 141 -12.45 -13.92 8.86
C ALA A 141 -13.43 -12.82 9.24
N SER A 142 -12.94 -11.59 9.46
CA SER A 142 -13.77 -10.48 9.94
C SER A 142 -14.35 -9.61 8.81
N GLY A 143 -13.68 -9.55 7.67
CA GLY A 143 -13.97 -8.57 6.62
C GLY A 143 -13.63 -7.13 7.02
N GLU A 144 -12.78 -6.94 8.04
CA GLU A 144 -12.32 -5.65 8.54
C GLU A 144 -10.88 -5.36 8.11
N ALA A 145 -10.51 -4.08 8.13
CA ALA A 145 -9.15 -3.66 7.81
C ALA A 145 -8.15 -4.06 8.89
N ALA A 146 -6.99 -4.49 8.45
CA ALA A 146 -5.78 -4.63 9.28
C ALA A 146 -4.54 -4.24 8.48
N ILE A 147 -3.46 -3.99 9.19
CA ILE A 147 -2.14 -3.72 8.62
C ILE A 147 -1.11 -4.62 9.29
N VAL A 148 -0.08 -5.00 8.55
CA VAL A 148 1.11 -5.62 9.12
C VAL A 148 2.30 -4.67 9.01
N MET A 149 3.01 -4.48 10.12
CA MET A 149 4.24 -3.70 10.20
C MET A 149 5.44 -4.65 10.24
N GLN A 150 6.40 -4.40 9.39
CA GLN A 150 7.59 -5.23 9.23
C GLN A 150 8.86 -4.40 9.43
N ALA A 151 9.87 -5.00 10.03
CA ALA A 151 11.18 -4.37 10.13
C ALA A 151 11.84 -4.31 8.75
N ALA A 152 12.19 -3.12 8.30
CA ALA A 152 12.96 -2.80 7.09
C ALA A 152 12.93 -3.89 5.99
N VAL A 153 14.08 -4.16 5.37
CA VAL A 153 14.25 -5.14 4.30
C VAL A 153 14.11 -6.59 4.80
N VAL A 154 14.72 -6.90 5.94
CA VAL A 154 14.78 -8.29 6.44
C VAL A 154 13.38 -8.78 6.85
N GLY A 155 12.65 -7.97 7.59
CA GLY A 155 11.28 -8.31 8.00
C GLY A 155 10.34 -8.43 6.82
N MET A 156 10.47 -7.53 5.83
CA MET A 156 9.70 -7.63 4.60
C MET A 156 10.04 -8.91 3.83
N ALA A 157 11.34 -9.25 3.69
CA ALA A 157 11.78 -10.48 3.03
C ALA A 157 11.19 -11.74 3.69
N ASN A 158 11.16 -11.77 5.02
CA ASN A 158 10.54 -12.86 5.79
C ASN A 158 9.02 -12.97 5.55
N ALA A 159 8.35 -11.88 5.22
CA ALA A 159 6.91 -11.85 4.98
C ALA A 159 6.51 -12.15 3.51
N ILE A 160 7.45 -12.12 2.55
CA ILE A 160 7.17 -12.27 1.10
C ILE A 160 6.31 -13.48 0.79
N GLY A 161 6.58 -14.65 1.39
CA GLY A 161 5.78 -15.85 1.16
C GLY A 161 4.30 -15.67 1.51
N GLN A 162 4.00 -14.99 2.62
CA GLN A 162 2.63 -14.72 3.04
C GLN A 162 1.99 -13.58 2.24
N MET A 163 2.78 -12.60 1.81
CA MET A 163 2.31 -11.58 0.86
C MET A 163 1.93 -12.20 -0.48
N PHE A 164 2.70 -13.19 -0.96
CA PHE A 164 2.36 -13.94 -2.17
C PHE A 164 1.05 -14.71 -2.00
N ASN A 165 0.83 -15.35 -0.84
CA ASN A 165 -0.45 -16.00 -0.54
C ASN A 165 -1.60 -14.99 -0.59
N ALA A 166 -1.46 -13.84 0.10
CA ALA A 166 -2.45 -12.77 0.09
C ALA A 166 -2.74 -12.25 -1.35
N PHE A 167 -1.70 -12.17 -2.19
CA PHE A 167 -1.84 -11.79 -3.60
C PHE A 167 -2.66 -12.83 -4.40
N LYS A 168 -2.36 -14.11 -4.24
CA LYS A 168 -3.09 -15.20 -4.93
C LYS A 168 -4.53 -15.35 -4.44
N GLU A 169 -4.75 -15.12 -3.16
CA GLU A 169 -6.04 -15.19 -2.51
C GLU A 169 -6.87 -13.90 -2.65
N GLN A 170 -6.26 -12.86 -3.24
CA GLN A 170 -6.87 -11.53 -3.33
C GLN A 170 -7.32 -11.00 -1.96
N THR A 171 -6.46 -11.15 -0.96
CA THR A 171 -6.68 -10.60 0.37
C THR A 171 -6.18 -9.15 0.41
N PRO A 172 -7.00 -8.18 0.83
CA PRO A 172 -6.64 -6.76 0.84
C PRO A 172 -5.72 -6.40 2.01
N LEU A 173 -4.54 -7.02 2.05
CA LEU A 173 -3.53 -6.82 3.09
C LEU A 173 -2.73 -5.54 2.81
N VAL A 174 -2.66 -4.64 3.77
CA VAL A 174 -1.70 -3.53 3.73
C VAL A 174 -0.45 -3.91 4.50
N VAL A 175 0.70 -3.75 3.89
CA VAL A 175 2.01 -4.04 4.48
C VAL A 175 2.80 -2.74 4.54
N TYR A 176 3.28 -2.42 5.71
CA TYR A 176 4.22 -1.33 5.95
C TYR A 176 5.57 -1.87 6.36
N SER A 177 6.62 -1.22 5.87
CA SER A 177 7.97 -1.41 6.36
C SER A 177 8.73 -0.09 6.19
N TYR A 178 9.48 0.30 7.21
CA TYR A 178 10.29 1.50 7.12
C TYR A 178 11.48 1.32 6.17
N ARG A 179 12.03 2.42 5.71
CA ARG A 179 13.36 2.49 5.10
C ARG A 179 14.34 3.12 6.09
N THR A 180 15.61 2.87 5.88
CA THR A 180 16.67 3.48 6.69
C THR A 180 16.54 5.01 6.74
N ASP A 181 16.88 5.57 7.89
CA ASP A 181 16.94 7.01 8.15
C ASP A 181 17.80 7.72 7.11
N GLN A 182 17.24 8.74 6.44
CA GLN A 182 17.95 9.50 5.39
C GLN A 182 19.05 10.38 5.94
N THR A 183 18.91 10.88 7.17
CA THR A 183 19.78 11.93 7.70
C THR A 183 20.94 11.39 8.51
N ARG A 184 20.70 10.33 9.28
CA ARG A 184 21.67 9.79 10.23
C ARG A 184 22.47 8.62 9.67
N ARG A 185 21.85 7.76 8.87
CA ARG A 185 22.42 6.49 8.43
C ARG A 185 22.58 6.37 6.92
N ALA A 186 22.09 7.30 6.12
CA ALA A 186 22.13 7.23 4.66
C ALA A 186 23.53 6.84 4.14
N GLY A 187 23.60 5.67 3.51
CA GLY A 187 24.84 5.12 2.94
C GLY A 187 25.91 4.68 3.95
N ARG A 188 25.60 4.60 5.23
CA ARG A 188 26.58 4.20 6.27
C ARG A 188 26.31 2.83 6.87
N ASP A 189 25.08 2.38 6.81
CA ASP A 189 24.65 1.10 7.38
C ASP A 189 24.01 0.26 6.30
N GLY A 190 24.77 -0.65 5.71
CA GLY A 190 24.29 -1.57 4.72
C GLY A 190 23.42 -2.72 5.27
N PHE A 191 23.23 -2.79 6.59
CA PHE A 191 22.54 -3.90 7.22
C PHE A 191 21.04 -3.94 6.89
N GLU A 192 20.39 -2.77 6.88
CA GLU A 192 18.97 -2.66 6.69
C GLU A 192 18.59 -1.94 5.39
N GLU A 193 19.52 -1.72 4.49
CA GLU A 193 19.30 -0.93 3.28
C GLU A 193 19.50 -1.73 2.00
N VAL A 194 18.53 -1.59 1.09
CA VAL A 194 18.66 -1.98 -0.31
C VAL A 194 18.19 -0.83 -1.19
N ALA A 195 18.79 -0.67 -2.36
CA ALA A 195 18.53 0.46 -3.24
C ALA A 195 17.05 0.62 -3.62
N ASN A 196 16.33 -0.49 -3.82
CA ASN A 196 14.95 -0.52 -4.31
C ASN A 196 14.10 -1.53 -3.51
N GLN A 197 13.88 -1.24 -2.23
CA GLN A 197 13.10 -2.09 -1.33
C GLN A 197 11.70 -2.41 -1.90
N GLU A 198 11.04 -1.44 -2.50
CA GLU A 198 9.70 -1.58 -3.07
C GLU A 198 9.66 -2.59 -4.21
N GLN A 199 10.75 -2.72 -4.98
CA GLN A 199 10.83 -3.64 -6.12
C GLN A 199 10.81 -5.12 -5.68
N MET A 200 11.21 -5.42 -4.44
CA MET A 200 11.19 -6.79 -3.93
C MET A 200 9.77 -7.35 -3.85
N VAL A 201 8.77 -6.50 -3.63
CA VAL A 201 7.36 -6.89 -3.45
C VAL A 201 6.46 -6.45 -4.60
N GLN A 202 6.95 -5.64 -5.52
CA GLN A 202 6.18 -5.12 -6.67
C GLN A 202 5.46 -6.23 -7.46
N PRO A 203 6.07 -7.40 -7.78
CA PRO A 203 5.40 -8.45 -8.55
C PRO A 203 4.24 -9.13 -7.83
N ILE A 204 4.15 -8.98 -6.51
CA ILE A 204 3.17 -9.65 -5.65
C ILE A 204 2.26 -8.67 -4.89
N THR A 205 2.23 -7.42 -5.32
CA THR A 205 1.37 -6.38 -4.75
C THR A 205 0.62 -5.65 -5.85
N LYS A 206 -0.56 -5.14 -5.53
CA LYS A 206 -1.33 -4.28 -6.43
C LYS A 206 -0.79 -2.85 -6.49
N TYR A 207 -0.13 -2.44 -5.42
CA TYR A 207 0.30 -1.07 -5.22
C TYR A 207 1.51 -1.04 -4.31
N THR A 208 2.52 -0.29 -4.70
CA THR A 208 3.71 -0.01 -3.90
C THR A 208 3.91 1.50 -3.88
N TRP A 209 4.16 2.06 -2.69
CA TRP A 209 4.35 3.50 -2.56
C TRP A 209 5.34 3.87 -1.46
N LEU A 210 6.25 4.75 -1.80
CA LEU A 210 7.18 5.40 -0.87
C LEU A 210 6.73 6.83 -0.61
N ALA A 211 6.37 7.17 0.64
CA ALA A 211 6.18 8.56 1.04
C ALA A 211 7.52 9.28 0.97
N ARG A 212 7.55 10.45 0.34
CA ARG A 212 8.78 11.22 0.13
C ARG A 212 8.93 12.40 1.09
N ARG A 213 7.96 12.60 1.95
CA ARG A 213 7.93 13.62 3.00
C ARG A 213 7.08 13.12 4.16
N PRO A 214 7.37 13.53 5.40
CA PRO A 214 6.66 13.05 6.58
C PRO A 214 5.19 13.45 6.62
N ASP A 215 4.82 14.62 6.08
CA ASP A 215 3.44 15.08 5.97
C ASP A 215 2.57 14.25 5.00
N MET A 216 3.20 13.42 4.15
CA MET A 216 2.51 12.52 3.22
C MET A 216 2.13 11.16 3.84
N ILE A 217 2.54 10.87 5.07
CA ILE A 217 2.24 9.59 5.74
C ILE A 217 0.73 9.28 5.72
N PRO A 218 -0.19 10.17 6.15
CA PRO A 218 -1.60 9.88 6.12
C PRO A 218 -2.15 9.60 4.72
N GLU A 219 -1.73 10.37 3.72
CA GLU A 219 -2.13 10.13 2.33
C GLU A 219 -1.63 8.77 1.84
N THR A 220 -0.39 8.42 2.15
CA THR A 220 0.23 7.13 1.77
C THR A 220 -0.55 5.96 2.35
N VAL A 221 -0.89 6.00 3.64
CA VAL A 221 -1.71 5.00 4.32
C VAL A 221 -3.07 4.86 3.64
N ARG A 222 -3.76 5.97 3.44
CA ARG A 222 -5.07 6.01 2.80
C ARG A 222 -5.06 5.42 1.40
N ARG A 223 -4.05 5.76 0.59
CA ARG A 223 -3.88 5.20 -0.77
C ARG A 223 -3.61 3.70 -0.72
N GLY A 224 -2.79 3.22 0.21
CA GLY A 224 -2.53 1.80 0.42
C GLY A 224 -3.82 1.01 0.70
N PHE A 225 -4.62 1.48 1.65
CA PHE A 225 -5.92 0.86 1.95
C PHE A 225 -6.88 0.93 0.77
N LYS A 226 -7.02 2.08 0.12
CA LYS A 226 -7.88 2.21 -1.06
C LYS A 226 -7.47 1.25 -2.16
N ALA A 227 -6.18 1.14 -2.47
CA ALA A 227 -5.69 0.24 -3.51
C ALA A 227 -5.95 -1.23 -3.15
N ALA A 228 -5.67 -1.64 -1.90
CA ALA A 228 -5.89 -3.00 -1.44
C ALA A 228 -7.37 -3.40 -1.49
N TRP A 229 -8.27 -2.53 -1.03
CA TRP A 229 -9.70 -2.78 -0.89
C TRP A 229 -10.54 -2.41 -2.12
N THR A 230 -9.93 -1.94 -3.22
CA THR A 230 -10.62 -1.78 -4.49
C THR A 230 -10.56 -3.10 -5.26
N PRO A 231 -11.70 -3.68 -5.68
CA PRO A 231 -11.68 -4.94 -6.45
C PRO A 231 -10.95 -4.81 -7.80
N PRO A 232 -10.25 -5.85 -8.25
CA PRO A 232 -9.95 -7.09 -7.55
C PRO A 232 -9.02 -6.83 -6.36
N TYR A 233 -9.36 -7.36 -5.17
CA TYR A 233 -8.58 -7.14 -3.95
C TYR A 233 -7.16 -7.72 -4.07
N GLY A 234 -6.27 -7.24 -3.20
CA GLY A 234 -4.90 -7.74 -3.14
C GLY A 234 -4.02 -6.88 -2.26
N PRO A 235 -2.82 -7.33 -1.94
CA PRO A 235 -1.93 -6.60 -1.05
C PRO A 235 -1.44 -5.28 -1.64
N ALA A 236 -1.25 -4.30 -0.75
CA ALA A 236 -0.57 -3.05 -1.02
C ALA A 236 0.63 -2.91 -0.08
N TYR A 237 1.72 -2.39 -0.59
CA TYR A 237 2.92 -2.10 0.17
C TYR A 237 3.14 -0.60 0.26
N ILE A 238 3.39 -0.10 1.46
CA ILE A 238 3.70 1.30 1.73
C ILE A 238 4.96 1.41 2.57
N SER A 239 5.75 2.43 2.33
CA SER A 239 7.00 2.66 3.04
C SER A 239 7.31 4.15 3.20
N TRP A 240 8.18 4.47 4.14
CA TRP A 240 8.84 5.76 4.30
C TRP A 240 10.11 5.61 5.12
N HIS A 241 10.94 6.64 5.13
CA HIS A 241 12.15 6.67 5.94
C HIS A 241 11.83 6.79 7.42
N SER A 242 12.53 6.06 8.27
CA SER A 242 12.24 5.96 9.70
C SER A 242 12.29 7.30 10.44
N ASP A 243 13.16 8.23 10.03
CA ASP A 243 13.23 9.59 10.56
C ASP A 243 11.92 10.39 10.39
N TYR A 244 11.09 10.03 9.40
CA TYR A 244 9.78 10.66 9.22
C TYR A 244 8.81 10.39 10.38
N ASN A 245 9.01 9.28 11.10
CA ASN A 245 8.21 8.98 12.29
C ASN A 245 8.47 9.99 13.42
N ASP A 246 9.71 10.50 13.53
CA ASP A 246 10.13 11.45 14.58
C ASP A 246 9.79 12.90 14.22
N GLU A 247 9.67 13.22 12.94
CA GLU A 247 9.44 14.58 12.49
C GLU A 247 8.05 15.10 12.87
N ARG A 248 8.00 16.40 13.26
CA ARG A 248 6.72 17.07 13.52
C ARG A 248 6.09 17.53 12.22
N VAL A 249 4.86 17.11 12.00
CA VAL A 249 4.10 17.40 10.80
C VAL A 249 2.83 18.19 11.09
N ARG A 250 2.41 18.98 10.11
CA ARG A 250 1.06 19.52 9.97
C ARG A 250 0.45 18.89 8.74
N THR A 251 -0.64 18.19 8.92
CA THR A 251 -1.30 17.41 7.86
C THR A 251 -2.78 17.28 8.15
N GLU A 252 -3.48 16.48 7.36
CA GLU A 252 -4.89 16.18 7.53
C GLU A 252 -5.10 14.67 7.68
N ILE A 253 -5.92 14.30 8.65
CA ILE A 253 -6.41 12.92 8.80
C ILE A 253 -7.77 12.86 8.13
N ILE A 254 -7.93 11.94 7.19
CA ILE A 254 -9.15 11.81 6.41
C ILE A 254 -9.77 10.43 6.72
N ALA A 255 -10.96 10.44 7.31
CA ALA A 255 -11.73 9.22 7.47
C ALA A 255 -12.07 8.63 6.10
N GLN A 256 -11.84 7.35 5.93
CA GLN A 256 -12.03 6.68 4.65
C GLN A 256 -12.85 5.41 4.82
N GLU A 257 -13.95 5.31 4.09
CA GLU A 257 -14.62 4.04 3.86
C GLU A 257 -13.74 3.17 2.94
N LEU A 258 -13.47 1.94 3.34
CA LEU A 258 -12.64 1.00 2.58
C LEU A 258 -13.27 0.64 1.24
N ILE A 259 -14.59 0.51 1.22
CA ILE A 259 -15.37 0.20 0.02
C ILE A 259 -16.31 1.35 -0.25
N ASP A 260 -15.96 2.20 -1.21
CA ASP A 260 -16.84 3.27 -1.67
C ASP A 260 -18.05 2.66 -2.42
N PRO A 261 -19.29 2.83 -1.92
CA PRO A 261 -20.47 2.30 -2.59
C PRO A 261 -20.66 2.82 -4.02
N ARG A 262 -20.11 4.01 -4.33
CA ARG A 262 -20.16 4.61 -5.67
C ARG A 262 -19.30 3.87 -6.70
N MET A 263 -18.29 3.13 -6.23
CA MET A 263 -17.39 2.33 -7.06
C MET A 263 -17.93 0.93 -7.38
N ARG A 264 -19.11 0.57 -6.85
CA ARG A 264 -19.72 -0.74 -7.11
C ARG A 264 -20.27 -0.80 -8.53
N VAL A 265 -19.73 -1.71 -9.31
CA VAL A 265 -20.29 -2.05 -10.62
C VAL A 265 -21.64 -2.70 -10.43
N ARG A 266 -22.64 -2.26 -11.20
CA ARG A 266 -23.97 -2.89 -11.23
C ARG A 266 -24.11 -3.70 -12.51
N PRO A 267 -24.76 -4.86 -12.46
CA PRO A 267 -25.05 -5.64 -13.68
C PRO A 267 -26.10 -4.93 -14.54
N ASN A 268 -26.14 -5.29 -15.83
CA ASN A 268 -27.23 -4.87 -16.72
C ASN A 268 -28.54 -5.52 -16.27
N PRO A 269 -29.61 -4.75 -16.00
CA PRO A 269 -30.91 -5.31 -15.58
C PRO A 269 -31.49 -6.34 -16.54
N ASP A 270 -31.40 -6.13 -17.88
CA ASP A 270 -31.92 -7.03 -18.89
C ASP A 270 -31.21 -8.40 -18.84
N GLU A 271 -29.90 -8.41 -18.60
CA GLU A 271 -29.14 -9.65 -18.45
C GLU A 271 -29.48 -10.40 -17.16
N ILE A 272 -29.81 -9.69 -16.10
CA ILE A 272 -30.29 -10.31 -14.85
C ILE A 272 -31.66 -10.94 -15.08
N GLU A 273 -32.58 -10.27 -15.78
CA GLU A 273 -33.89 -10.82 -16.11
C GLU A 273 -33.76 -12.09 -17.00
N ARG A 274 -32.88 -12.04 -18.00
CA ARG A 274 -32.59 -13.20 -18.84
C ARG A 274 -32.03 -14.39 -18.06
N ALA A 275 -31.08 -14.15 -17.17
CA ALA A 275 -30.50 -15.17 -16.27
C ALA A 275 -31.60 -15.76 -15.35
N ALA A 276 -32.47 -14.91 -14.79
CA ALA A 276 -33.54 -15.34 -13.92
C ALA A 276 -34.54 -16.25 -14.65
N LYS A 277 -34.91 -15.91 -15.90
CA LYS A 277 -35.81 -16.76 -16.75
C LYS A 277 -35.18 -18.12 -17.00
N LEU A 278 -33.91 -18.17 -17.39
CA LEU A 278 -33.20 -19.44 -17.62
C LEU A 278 -33.20 -20.32 -16.37
N LEU A 279 -32.98 -19.74 -15.19
CA LEU A 279 -32.97 -20.47 -13.92
C LEU A 279 -34.34 -20.99 -13.52
N VAL A 280 -35.39 -20.20 -13.75
CA VAL A 280 -36.79 -20.61 -13.44
C VAL A 280 -37.26 -21.70 -14.36
N GLU A 281 -36.87 -21.70 -15.63
CA GLU A 281 -37.22 -22.70 -16.64
C GLU A 281 -36.39 -23.98 -16.55
N ALA A 282 -35.26 -23.94 -15.82
CA ALA A 282 -34.38 -25.08 -15.67
C ALA A 282 -35.01 -26.22 -14.85
N ARG A 283 -34.76 -27.44 -15.29
CA ARG A 283 -35.21 -28.68 -14.60
C ARG A 283 -34.20 -29.10 -13.52
N MET A 284 -32.92 -28.89 -13.80
CA MET A 284 -31.80 -29.27 -12.93
C MET A 284 -30.74 -28.14 -12.89
N PRO A 285 -31.05 -27.00 -12.30
CA PRO A 285 -30.06 -25.91 -12.17
C PRO A 285 -28.98 -26.27 -11.17
N LEU A 286 -27.73 -25.79 -11.39
CA LEU A 286 -26.60 -25.89 -10.47
C LEU A 286 -26.01 -24.51 -10.21
N MET A 287 -25.70 -24.22 -8.96
CA MET A 287 -24.94 -23.02 -8.59
C MET A 287 -23.48 -23.39 -8.29
N VAL A 288 -22.55 -22.76 -9.00
CA VAL A 288 -21.12 -22.78 -8.67
C VAL A 288 -20.78 -21.48 -7.98
N VAL A 289 -20.36 -21.56 -6.72
CA VAL A 289 -20.05 -20.37 -5.90
C VAL A 289 -18.55 -20.11 -5.87
N GLY A 290 -18.18 -18.84 -5.83
CA GLY A 290 -16.80 -18.40 -5.70
C GLY A 290 -16.61 -17.35 -4.62
N ASP A 291 -15.36 -16.96 -4.38
CA ASP A 291 -14.93 -16.10 -3.27
C ASP A 291 -15.57 -14.71 -3.25
N GLU A 292 -16.02 -14.21 -4.39
CA GLU A 292 -16.68 -12.90 -4.47
C GLU A 292 -18.03 -12.86 -3.74
N ILE A 293 -18.69 -14.01 -3.55
CA ILE A 293 -19.93 -14.08 -2.73
C ILE A 293 -19.64 -13.69 -1.28
N TYR A 294 -18.60 -14.26 -0.69
CA TYR A 294 -18.20 -13.90 0.68
C TYR A 294 -17.75 -12.45 0.78
N LYS A 295 -16.86 -12.02 -0.11
CA LYS A 295 -16.35 -10.65 -0.17
C LYS A 295 -17.45 -9.60 -0.35
N ALA A 296 -18.48 -9.93 -1.11
CA ALA A 296 -19.66 -9.08 -1.31
C ALA A 296 -20.67 -9.14 -0.15
N LYS A 297 -20.41 -9.95 0.89
CA LYS A 297 -21.34 -10.22 2.00
C LYS A 297 -22.70 -10.77 1.50
N ALA A 298 -22.66 -11.61 0.46
CA ALA A 298 -23.84 -12.10 -0.24
C ALA A 298 -24.16 -13.58 0.05
N VAL A 299 -23.47 -14.23 1.01
CA VAL A 299 -23.69 -15.66 1.36
C VAL A 299 -25.16 -15.95 1.65
N GLY A 300 -25.81 -15.15 2.51
CA GLY A 300 -27.23 -15.34 2.80
C GLY A 300 -28.18 -15.15 1.59
N LYS A 301 -27.77 -14.37 0.60
CA LYS A 301 -28.53 -14.24 -0.68
C LYS A 301 -28.35 -15.45 -1.56
N ALA A 302 -27.13 -16.02 -1.61
CA ALA A 302 -26.85 -17.25 -2.33
C ALA A 302 -27.65 -18.44 -1.74
N VAL A 303 -27.70 -18.56 -0.41
CA VAL A 303 -28.52 -19.55 0.27
C VAL A 303 -29.99 -19.42 -0.11
N LYS A 304 -30.56 -18.21 0.00
CA LYS A 304 -31.96 -17.97 -0.37
C LYS A 304 -32.28 -18.30 -1.83
N LEU A 305 -31.36 -17.98 -2.76
CA LEU A 305 -31.54 -18.31 -4.17
C LEU A 305 -31.50 -19.83 -4.39
N ALA A 306 -30.57 -20.53 -3.74
CA ALA A 306 -30.47 -21.98 -3.81
C ALA A 306 -31.74 -22.67 -3.28
N GLU A 307 -32.24 -22.22 -2.11
CA GLU A 307 -33.48 -22.74 -1.52
C GLU A 307 -34.70 -22.48 -2.37
N LEU A 308 -34.82 -21.28 -2.96
CA LEU A 308 -35.97 -20.90 -3.79
C LEU A 308 -36.13 -21.82 -5.02
N LEU A 309 -35.01 -22.26 -5.59
CA LEU A 309 -34.99 -23.07 -6.80
C LEU A 309 -34.69 -24.56 -6.53
N GLY A 310 -34.50 -24.98 -5.28
CA GLY A 310 -34.03 -26.32 -4.94
C GLY A 310 -32.70 -26.66 -5.60
N MET A 311 -31.87 -25.68 -5.80
CA MET A 311 -30.68 -25.75 -6.64
C MET A 311 -29.45 -26.24 -5.83
N PRO A 312 -28.83 -27.37 -6.22
CA PRO A 312 -27.55 -27.79 -5.61
C PRO A 312 -26.48 -26.72 -5.75
N VAL A 313 -25.60 -26.66 -4.75
CA VAL A 313 -24.51 -25.67 -4.68
C VAL A 313 -23.18 -26.37 -4.55
N THR A 314 -22.22 -25.96 -5.33
CA THR A 314 -20.84 -26.46 -5.32
C THR A 314 -19.85 -25.32 -5.48
N GLN A 315 -18.56 -25.59 -5.28
CA GLN A 315 -17.46 -24.67 -5.57
C GLN A 315 -16.25 -25.39 -6.13
N VAL A 316 -15.42 -24.70 -6.89
CA VAL A 316 -14.19 -25.28 -7.47
C VAL A 316 -13.02 -25.17 -6.50
N ARG A 317 -12.88 -24.01 -5.86
CA ARG A 317 -11.78 -23.70 -4.93
C ARG A 317 -12.31 -22.84 -3.79
N GLN A 318 -12.00 -23.27 -2.57
CA GLN A 318 -12.41 -22.56 -1.37
C GLN A 318 -11.22 -21.82 -0.77
N LEU A 319 -11.31 -20.48 -0.78
CA LEU A 319 -10.41 -19.60 -0.04
C LEU A 319 -11.18 -18.84 1.05
N TYR A 320 -12.52 -18.76 0.90
CA TYR A 320 -13.43 -18.09 1.81
C TYR A 320 -14.67 -18.98 2.08
N ALA A 321 -15.42 -18.66 3.12
CA ALA A 321 -16.67 -19.37 3.45
C ALA A 321 -17.82 -18.90 2.53
N ASN A 322 -17.83 -19.36 1.28
CA ASN A 322 -18.71 -18.89 0.23
C ASN A 322 -20.13 -19.41 0.33
N PHE A 323 -20.31 -20.57 0.94
CA PHE A 323 -21.60 -21.19 1.20
C PHE A 323 -21.50 -22.10 2.43
N PRO A 324 -22.58 -22.27 3.26
CA PRO A 324 -22.54 -23.15 4.41
C PRO A 324 -22.39 -24.62 3.99
N GLU A 325 -21.32 -25.29 4.38
CA GLU A 325 -21.06 -26.69 3.99
C GLU A 325 -22.04 -27.69 4.65
N GLY A 326 -22.66 -27.31 5.77
CA GLY A 326 -23.69 -28.12 6.43
C GLY A 326 -25.11 -27.94 5.82
N HIS A 327 -25.27 -27.13 4.77
CA HIS A 327 -26.56 -26.91 4.16
C HIS A 327 -27.01 -28.10 3.30
N PRO A 328 -28.30 -28.51 3.31
CA PRO A 328 -28.79 -29.68 2.55
C PRO A 328 -28.52 -29.61 1.04
N LEU A 329 -28.45 -28.42 0.47
CA LEU A 329 -28.18 -28.22 -0.96
C LEU A 329 -26.68 -28.15 -1.28
N TRP A 330 -25.79 -28.20 -0.28
CA TRP A 330 -24.36 -28.27 -0.50
C TRP A 330 -23.93 -29.67 -0.98
N VAL A 331 -23.32 -29.75 -2.15
CA VAL A 331 -22.94 -31.02 -2.76
C VAL A 331 -21.42 -31.27 -2.82
N GLY A 332 -20.66 -30.45 -2.07
CA GLY A 332 -19.21 -30.59 -1.99
C GLY A 332 -18.46 -29.77 -3.03
N ASN A 333 -17.13 -29.99 -3.05
CA ASN A 333 -16.23 -29.28 -3.94
C ASN A 333 -16.09 -30.03 -5.28
N LEU A 334 -16.03 -29.26 -6.39
CA LEU A 334 -15.68 -29.81 -7.70
C LEU A 334 -14.18 -30.15 -7.76
N ALA A 335 -13.86 -31.42 -7.84
CA ALA A 335 -12.49 -31.85 -8.04
C ALA A 335 -11.97 -31.43 -9.42
N GLY A 336 -10.99 -30.51 -9.43
CA GLY A 336 -10.40 -30.00 -10.66
C GLY A 336 -11.36 -29.26 -11.60
N GLY A 337 -12.49 -28.78 -11.09
CA GLY A 337 -13.52 -28.13 -11.93
C GLY A 337 -14.41 -29.07 -12.73
N ASN A 338 -14.32 -30.37 -12.49
CA ASN A 338 -15.04 -31.38 -13.25
C ASN A 338 -16.43 -31.65 -12.66
N LEU A 339 -17.49 -31.27 -13.33
CA LEU A 339 -18.89 -31.52 -12.95
C LEU A 339 -19.20 -33.01 -12.76
N ASN A 340 -18.49 -33.90 -13.46
CA ASN A 340 -18.67 -35.36 -13.30
C ASN A 340 -18.13 -35.90 -11.96
N SER A 341 -17.40 -35.09 -11.20
CA SER A 341 -16.94 -35.47 -9.85
C SER A 341 -18.02 -35.35 -8.77
N LEU A 342 -19.15 -34.73 -9.09
CA LEU A 342 -20.25 -34.58 -8.16
C LEU A 342 -21.00 -35.92 -7.97
N PRO A 343 -21.47 -36.23 -6.76
CA PRO A 343 -22.23 -37.45 -6.46
C PRO A 343 -23.67 -37.39 -6.96
N TYR A 344 -24.01 -36.52 -7.89
CA TYR A 344 -25.35 -36.30 -8.41
C TYR A 344 -25.53 -36.92 -9.79
N PRO A 345 -26.80 -37.28 -10.18
CA PRO A 345 -27.04 -37.76 -11.50
C PRO A 345 -26.63 -36.74 -12.56
N LYS A 346 -26.02 -37.22 -13.63
CA LYS A 346 -25.64 -36.39 -14.78
C LYS A 346 -26.87 -35.72 -15.38
N GLY A 347 -26.83 -34.42 -15.65
CA GLY A 347 -27.91 -33.75 -16.36
C GLY A 347 -28.29 -32.37 -15.85
N PHE A 348 -27.34 -31.59 -15.34
CA PHE A 348 -27.58 -30.15 -15.13
C PHE A 348 -27.81 -29.48 -16.47
N ASP A 349 -28.98 -28.83 -16.62
CA ASP A 349 -29.38 -28.13 -17.87
C ASP A 349 -29.01 -26.64 -17.81
N VAL A 350 -28.88 -26.07 -16.61
CA VAL A 350 -28.37 -24.69 -16.40
C VAL A 350 -27.34 -24.66 -15.28
N VAL A 351 -26.21 -24.06 -15.53
CA VAL A 351 -25.18 -23.81 -14.53
C VAL A 351 -25.00 -22.29 -14.37
N ILE A 352 -25.26 -21.80 -13.16
CA ILE A 352 -24.94 -20.41 -12.83
C ILE A 352 -23.63 -20.35 -12.04
N ASN A 353 -22.66 -19.60 -12.54
CA ASN A 353 -21.41 -19.31 -11.85
C ASN A 353 -21.48 -17.94 -11.19
N VAL A 354 -21.38 -17.89 -9.85
CA VAL A 354 -21.51 -16.66 -9.07
C VAL A 354 -20.24 -16.40 -8.30
N GLY A 355 -19.48 -15.37 -8.72
CA GLY A 355 -18.31 -14.90 -7.98
C GLY A 355 -17.07 -15.79 -8.11
N ASP A 356 -17.01 -16.68 -9.08
CA ASP A 356 -15.81 -17.43 -9.41
C ASP A 356 -15.19 -16.92 -10.71
N ARG A 357 -13.95 -16.42 -10.62
CA ARG A 357 -13.22 -15.87 -11.76
C ARG A 357 -12.51 -16.91 -12.63
N LYS A 358 -12.41 -18.14 -12.19
CA LYS A 358 -11.52 -19.15 -12.78
C LYS A 358 -12.22 -20.40 -13.27
N SER A 359 -13.49 -20.58 -12.98
CA SER A 359 -14.23 -21.70 -13.51
C SER A 359 -14.59 -21.43 -14.95
N VAL A 360 -13.81 -21.99 -15.84
CA VAL A 360 -14.28 -22.28 -17.20
C VAL A 360 -14.94 -23.64 -17.09
N VAL A 361 -16.25 -23.64 -17.12
CA VAL A 361 -17.05 -24.85 -17.24
C VAL A 361 -17.11 -25.25 -18.69
#